data_8638cc0094dc6e1587e4bf90721385a3
#
_entry.id   8638cc0094dc6e1587e4bf90721385a3
#
_cell.length_a   1.000
_cell.length_b   1.000
_cell.length_c   1.000
_cell.angle_alpha   90.00
_cell.angle_beta   90.00
_cell.angle_gamma   90.00
#
_symmetry.space_group_name_H-M   'P 1'
#
loop_
_entity.id
_entity.type
_entity.pdbx_description
1 polymer ?
#
loop_
_entity_poly.entity_id
_entity_poly.type
_entity_poly.pdbx_seq_one_letter_code
_entity_poly.pdbx_strand_id
1 'polypeptide(L)'
;MLRIILLLCCLLPALVRAQGVQWQQLQVLGEASLNFLLWPVYSATLYGPPQRFSFPETRPFALALEYKRAFDAGQLVAETRRQWQEIGVKDTESWAAILEGIFTDVKEGDAITLYVDEMGASYFYFNQQYLGVIDDPVFSEQFAAIWLSEKTTRPGFRDKLLGRD
;
A
#
# COMPACT_ATOMS: atom_id res chain seq x y z
N MET A 1 -59.55 9.45 33.23
CA MET A 1 -58.71 10.28 32.29
C MET A 1 -57.34 9.62 32.12
N LEU A 2 -57.16 8.84 31.04
CA LEU A 2 -55.92 8.07 30.77
C LEU A 2 -55.04 8.91 29.84
N ARG A 3 -53.91 9.41 30.35
CA ARG A 3 -52.92 10.14 29.54
C ARG A 3 -51.98 9.13 28.87
N ILE A 4 -52.15 8.95 27.55
CA ILE A 4 -51.22 8.19 26.72
C ILE A 4 -50.03 9.09 26.42
N ILE A 5 -48.84 8.75 26.98
CA ILE A 5 -47.57 9.37 26.62
C ILE A 5 -47.02 8.64 25.40
N LEU A 6 -47.07 9.31 24.24
CA LEU A 6 -46.49 8.81 22.99
C LEU A 6 -44.98 9.05 23.08
N LEU A 7 -44.18 7.98 23.28
CA LEU A 7 -42.73 8.00 23.22
C LEU A 7 -42.31 8.02 21.72
N LEU A 8 -41.97 9.20 21.22
CA LEU A 8 -41.42 9.37 19.88
C LEU A 8 -39.98 8.92 19.88
N CYS A 9 -39.71 7.69 19.45
CA CYS A 9 -38.36 7.14 19.31
C CYS A 9 -37.73 7.75 18.03
N CYS A 10 -36.94 8.82 18.17
CA CYS A 10 -36.15 9.39 17.08
C CYS A 10 -35.04 8.40 16.67
N LEU A 11 -35.30 7.60 15.65
CA LEU A 11 -34.25 6.86 14.93
C LEU A 11 -33.38 7.88 14.21
N LEU A 12 -32.24 8.27 14.81
CA LEU A 12 -31.19 8.97 14.14
C LEU A 12 -30.54 8.01 13.14
N PRO A 13 -30.52 8.30 11.83
CA PRO A 13 -29.76 7.51 10.89
C PRO A 13 -28.28 7.65 11.29
N ALA A 14 -27.64 6.52 11.63
CA ALA A 14 -26.19 6.47 11.75
C ALA A 14 -25.61 6.87 10.39
N LEU A 15 -25.05 8.07 10.32
CA LEU A 15 -24.24 8.50 9.18
C LEU A 15 -23.02 7.59 9.13
N VAL A 16 -23.11 6.50 8.34
CA VAL A 16 -21.95 5.75 7.90
C VAL A 16 -21.13 6.73 7.04
N ARG A 17 -20.20 7.43 7.67
CA ARG A 17 -19.15 8.12 6.93
C ARG A 17 -18.42 7.03 6.17
N ALA A 18 -18.53 7.03 4.85
CA ALA A 18 -17.57 6.38 4.00
C ALA A 18 -16.21 6.97 4.40
N GLN A 19 -15.40 6.19 5.11
CA GLN A 19 -14.02 6.59 5.40
C GLN A 19 -13.34 6.67 4.05
N GLY A 20 -13.10 7.89 3.58
CA GLY A 20 -12.31 8.12 2.38
C GLY A 20 -10.97 7.40 2.54
N VAL A 21 -10.46 6.90 1.44
CA VAL A 21 -9.22 6.11 1.45
C VAL A 21 -8.11 6.95 2.08
N GLN A 22 -7.53 6.49 3.16
CA GLN A 22 -6.71 7.29 4.10
C GLN A 22 -5.53 8.01 3.43
N TRP A 23 -4.93 7.41 2.38
CA TRP A 23 -3.78 8.03 1.70
C TRP A 23 -4.13 9.18 0.74
N GLN A 24 -5.41 9.39 0.40
CA GLN A 24 -5.82 10.49 -0.50
C GLN A 24 -5.56 11.89 0.08
N GLN A 25 -5.27 11.97 1.38
CA GLN A 25 -4.87 13.21 2.04
C GLN A 25 -3.36 13.47 1.97
N LEU A 26 -2.58 12.48 1.53
CA LEU A 26 -1.14 12.60 1.35
C LEU A 26 -0.81 13.26 0.01
N GLN A 27 0.34 13.92 -0.06
CA GLN A 27 0.83 14.54 -1.29
C GLN A 27 1.66 13.53 -2.10
N VAL A 28 1.62 13.66 -3.42
CA VAL A 28 2.55 12.92 -4.30
C VAL A 28 3.97 13.43 -4.05
N LEU A 29 4.87 12.53 -3.71
CA LEU A 29 6.29 12.82 -3.50
C LEU A 29 7.10 12.54 -4.76
N GLY A 30 6.74 11.50 -5.50
CA GLY A 30 7.39 11.14 -6.76
C GLY A 30 6.72 9.96 -7.43
N GLU A 31 7.11 9.78 -8.69
CA GLU A 31 6.58 8.73 -9.57
C GLU A 31 7.71 8.05 -10.32
N ALA A 32 7.58 6.75 -10.54
CA ALA A 32 8.54 5.96 -11.29
C ALA A 32 7.84 4.88 -12.11
N SER A 33 8.38 4.55 -13.29
CA SER A 33 7.86 3.45 -14.12
C SER A 33 8.89 2.34 -14.21
N LEU A 34 8.43 1.11 -13.98
CA LEU A 34 9.24 -0.09 -14.15
C LEU A 34 8.97 -0.70 -15.51
N ASN A 35 10.03 -0.84 -16.30
CA ASN A 35 10.02 -1.58 -17.54
C ASN A 35 10.94 -2.80 -17.42
N PHE A 36 10.53 -3.92 -18.01
CA PHE A 36 11.39 -5.07 -18.23
C PHE A 36 11.71 -5.15 -19.72
N LEU A 37 12.96 -4.87 -20.07
CA LEU A 37 13.38 -4.58 -21.45
C LEU A 37 12.56 -3.39 -22.00
N LEU A 38 11.76 -3.61 -23.05
CA LEU A 38 10.89 -2.60 -23.66
C LEU A 38 9.43 -2.68 -23.18
N TRP A 39 9.11 -3.61 -22.26
CA TRP A 39 7.74 -3.85 -21.84
C TRP A 39 7.44 -3.21 -20.49
N PRO A 40 6.42 -2.36 -20.39
CA PRO A 40 6.01 -1.79 -19.12
C PRO A 40 5.46 -2.87 -18.19
N VAL A 41 5.84 -2.83 -16.91
CA VAL A 41 5.40 -3.75 -15.86
C VAL A 41 4.39 -3.07 -14.97
N TYR A 42 4.79 -1.95 -14.35
CA TYR A 42 3.91 -1.08 -13.56
C TYR A 42 4.49 0.34 -13.49
N SER A 43 3.65 1.30 -13.15
CA SER A 43 4.03 2.61 -12.61
C SER A 43 3.79 2.63 -11.11
N ALA A 44 4.67 3.30 -10.37
CA ALA A 44 4.55 3.48 -8.93
C ALA A 44 4.47 4.96 -8.59
N THR A 45 3.59 5.29 -7.63
CA THR A 45 3.46 6.63 -7.06
C THR A 45 3.66 6.54 -5.56
N LEU A 46 4.60 7.31 -5.03
CA LEU A 46 4.80 7.48 -3.60
C LEU A 46 4.05 8.71 -3.10
N TYR A 47 3.27 8.50 -2.04
CA TYR A 47 2.54 9.56 -1.34
C TYR A 47 3.08 9.69 0.09
N GLY A 48 3.20 10.90 0.57
CA GLY A 48 3.66 11.16 1.94
C GLY A 48 3.23 12.52 2.45
N PRO A 49 3.64 12.87 3.69
CA PRO A 49 3.37 14.17 4.26
C PRO A 49 4.15 15.28 3.53
N PRO A 50 3.72 16.55 3.60
CA PRO A 50 4.32 17.67 2.85
C PRO A 50 5.74 18.03 3.29
N GLN A 51 6.20 17.55 4.43
CA GLN A 51 7.57 17.73 4.89
C GLN A 51 8.51 16.73 4.22
N ARG A 52 9.84 16.95 4.39
CA ARG A 52 10.85 16.07 3.80
C ARG A 52 10.62 14.60 4.20
N PHE A 53 10.47 13.75 3.20
CA PHE A 53 10.32 12.31 3.39
C PHE A 53 11.69 11.65 3.59
N SER A 54 11.80 10.80 4.60
CA SER A 54 12.95 9.95 4.89
C SER A 54 12.46 8.54 5.20
N PHE A 55 12.96 7.54 4.49
CA PHE A 55 12.63 6.14 4.75
C PHE A 55 13.75 5.49 5.59
N PRO A 56 13.41 4.74 6.65
CA PRO A 56 12.07 4.27 7.07
C PRO A 56 11.35 5.17 8.11
N GLU A 57 11.88 6.34 8.45
CA GLU A 57 11.46 7.14 9.61
C GLU A 57 10.12 7.87 9.39
N THR A 58 9.83 8.27 8.13
CA THR A 58 8.63 9.08 7.86
C THR A 58 7.40 8.23 7.68
N ARG A 59 6.37 8.50 8.47
CA ARG A 59 5.02 7.93 8.41
C ARG A 59 3.99 9.02 8.68
N PRO A 60 2.74 8.90 8.18
CA PRO A 60 2.26 7.86 7.28
C PRO A 60 2.77 8.04 5.86
N PHE A 61 2.70 6.99 5.05
CA PHE A 61 2.96 7.08 3.61
C PHE A 61 2.12 6.05 2.85
N ALA A 62 2.00 6.22 1.52
CA ALA A 62 1.43 5.19 0.67
C ALA A 62 2.27 4.99 -0.58
N LEU A 63 2.27 3.76 -1.09
CA LEU A 63 2.91 3.37 -2.33
C LEU A 63 1.87 2.66 -3.20
N ALA A 64 1.45 3.29 -4.28
CA ALA A 64 0.52 2.72 -5.25
C ALA A 64 1.28 2.16 -6.45
N LEU A 65 0.98 0.91 -6.82
CA LEU A 65 1.52 0.24 -8.00
C LEU A 65 0.38 0.03 -8.99
N GLU A 66 0.36 0.76 -10.10
CA GLU A 66 -0.57 0.57 -11.20
C GLU A 66 0.04 -0.37 -12.23
N TYR A 67 -0.54 -1.54 -12.41
CA TYR A 67 -0.02 -2.58 -13.29
C TYR A 67 -0.31 -2.28 -14.76
N LYS A 68 0.67 -2.55 -15.62
CA LYS A 68 0.59 -2.36 -17.08
C LYS A 68 0.41 -3.67 -17.83
N ARG A 69 0.24 -4.78 -17.10
CA ARG A 69 -0.02 -6.12 -17.60
C ARG A 69 -0.60 -7.01 -16.51
N ALA A 70 -1.13 -8.17 -16.90
CA ALA A 70 -1.70 -9.12 -15.95
C ALA A 70 -0.63 -9.90 -15.18
N PHE A 71 -0.91 -10.15 -13.90
CA PHE A 71 -0.19 -11.10 -13.03
C PHE A 71 -1.20 -11.78 -12.13
N ASP A 72 -1.01 -13.06 -11.85
CA ASP A 72 -1.76 -13.73 -10.78
C ASP A 72 -1.17 -13.40 -9.39
N ALA A 73 -1.98 -13.63 -8.35
CA ALA A 73 -1.59 -13.35 -6.96
C ALA A 73 -0.31 -14.11 -6.56
N GLY A 74 -0.16 -15.36 -7.01
CA GLY A 74 1.02 -16.16 -6.74
C GLY A 74 2.29 -15.57 -7.34
N GLN A 75 2.21 -15.02 -8.55
CA GLN A 75 3.33 -14.31 -9.18
C GLN A 75 3.74 -13.06 -8.39
N LEU A 76 2.77 -12.31 -7.85
CA LEU A 76 3.05 -11.13 -7.04
C LEU A 76 3.77 -11.49 -5.73
N VAL A 77 3.32 -12.56 -5.05
CA VAL A 77 3.98 -13.05 -3.83
C VAL A 77 5.37 -13.62 -4.14
N ALA A 78 5.51 -14.39 -5.22
CA ALA A 78 6.80 -14.96 -5.63
C ALA A 78 7.82 -13.85 -5.94
N GLU A 79 7.40 -12.78 -6.63
CA GLU A 79 8.25 -11.62 -6.89
C GLU A 79 8.63 -10.89 -5.60
N THR A 80 7.70 -10.73 -4.67
CA THR A 80 7.98 -10.13 -3.35
C THR A 80 9.04 -10.93 -2.60
N ARG A 81 8.92 -12.28 -2.55
CA ARG A 81 9.93 -13.16 -1.95
C ARG A 81 11.31 -13.00 -2.59
N ARG A 82 11.35 -12.95 -3.93
CA ARG A 82 12.59 -12.77 -4.68
C ARG A 82 13.25 -11.43 -4.35
N GLN A 83 12.47 -10.33 -4.31
CA GLN A 83 12.99 -9.01 -3.96
C GLN A 83 13.51 -8.96 -2.53
N TRP A 84 12.81 -9.54 -1.56
CA TRP A 84 13.29 -9.65 -0.19
C TRP A 84 14.63 -10.38 -0.10
N GLN A 85 14.77 -11.50 -0.82
CA GLN A 85 16.02 -12.24 -0.87
C GLN A 85 17.15 -11.39 -1.44
N GLU A 86 16.91 -10.65 -2.52
CA GLU A 86 17.91 -9.79 -3.18
C GLU A 86 18.41 -8.65 -2.28
N ILE A 87 17.51 -8.06 -1.48
CA ILE A 87 17.87 -6.98 -0.55
C ILE A 87 18.30 -7.50 0.83
N GLY A 88 18.37 -8.83 1.02
CA GLY A 88 18.89 -9.49 2.22
C GLY A 88 17.94 -9.57 3.40
N VAL A 89 16.61 -9.47 3.16
CA VAL A 89 15.58 -9.71 4.20
C VAL A 89 15.47 -11.23 4.44
N LYS A 90 15.41 -11.61 5.71
CA LYS A 90 15.33 -13.01 6.14
C LYS A 90 14.01 -13.30 6.84
N ASP A 91 13.71 -14.59 7.04
CA ASP A 91 12.56 -15.08 7.82
C ASP A 91 11.20 -14.54 7.32
N THR A 92 11.06 -14.47 5.98
CA THR A 92 9.90 -13.84 5.30
C THR A 92 8.72 -14.78 5.06
N GLU A 93 8.80 -16.06 5.40
CA GLU A 93 7.80 -17.07 5.03
C GLU A 93 6.43 -16.82 5.66
N SER A 94 6.38 -16.37 6.92
CA SER A 94 5.12 -16.02 7.59
C SER A 94 4.44 -14.83 6.91
N TRP A 95 5.21 -13.81 6.53
CA TRP A 95 4.69 -12.64 5.81
C TRP A 95 4.19 -13.00 4.40
N ALA A 96 4.95 -13.83 3.70
CA ALA A 96 4.56 -14.28 2.38
C ALA A 96 3.25 -15.10 2.42
N ALA A 97 3.08 -15.97 3.43
CA ALA A 97 1.84 -16.71 3.62
C ALA A 97 0.63 -15.79 3.92
N ILE A 98 0.85 -14.69 4.66
CA ILE A 98 -0.21 -13.70 4.87
C ILE A 98 -0.54 -12.97 3.56
N LEU A 99 0.47 -12.58 2.77
CA LEU A 99 0.27 -11.92 1.48
C LEU A 99 -0.48 -12.81 0.47
N GLU A 100 -0.31 -14.14 0.51
CA GLU A 100 -1.09 -15.10 -0.29
C GLU A 100 -2.61 -15.00 0.00
N GLY A 101 -2.97 -14.64 1.23
CA GLY A 101 -4.36 -14.42 1.62
C GLY A 101 -4.88 -13.00 1.34
N ILE A 102 -4.00 -12.04 1.07
CA ILE A 102 -4.36 -10.64 0.83
C ILE A 102 -4.35 -10.30 -0.66
N PHE A 103 -3.32 -10.73 -1.40
CA PHE A 103 -3.18 -10.36 -2.81
C PHE A 103 -4.21 -11.05 -3.69
N THR A 104 -4.57 -10.39 -4.75
CA THR A 104 -5.47 -10.86 -5.80
C THR A 104 -4.81 -10.72 -7.16
N ASP A 105 -5.34 -11.40 -8.16
CA ASP A 105 -4.92 -11.24 -9.55
C ASP A 105 -5.11 -9.78 -9.99
N VAL A 106 -4.19 -9.31 -10.80
CA VAL A 106 -4.22 -7.97 -11.40
C VAL A 106 -4.18 -8.06 -12.91
N LYS A 107 -4.73 -7.07 -13.57
CA LYS A 107 -4.64 -6.86 -15.03
C LYS A 107 -4.17 -5.44 -15.32
N GLU A 108 -3.98 -5.13 -16.58
CA GLU A 108 -3.64 -3.78 -17.02
C GLU A 108 -4.66 -2.75 -16.50
N GLY A 109 -4.17 -1.70 -15.87
CA GLY A 109 -4.94 -0.61 -15.26
C GLY A 109 -5.36 -0.88 -13.81
N ASP A 110 -5.18 -2.09 -13.28
CA ASP A 110 -5.43 -2.34 -11.86
C ASP A 110 -4.30 -1.79 -10.99
N ALA A 111 -4.65 -1.37 -9.77
CA ALA A 111 -3.69 -0.86 -8.81
C ALA A 111 -3.77 -1.60 -7.46
N ILE A 112 -2.61 -1.97 -6.93
CA ILE A 112 -2.47 -2.35 -5.52
C ILE A 112 -1.78 -1.21 -4.80
N THR A 113 -2.36 -0.74 -3.70
CA THR A 113 -1.79 0.31 -2.86
C THR A 113 -1.50 -0.22 -1.47
N LEU A 114 -0.25 -0.05 -1.03
CA LEU A 114 0.16 -0.13 0.35
C LEU A 114 -0.06 1.23 1.01
N TYR A 115 -0.75 1.28 2.12
CA TYR A 115 -0.75 2.43 3.03
C TYR A 115 -0.17 2.00 4.37
N VAL A 116 0.84 2.70 4.84
CA VAL A 116 1.46 2.52 6.15
C VAL A 116 1.03 3.67 7.05
N ASP A 117 0.37 3.37 8.15
CA ASP A 117 -0.09 4.37 9.11
C ASP A 117 1.03 4.85 10.04
N GLU A 118 0.72 5.78 10.94
CA GLU A 118 1.65 6.35 11.91
C GLU A 118 2.24 5.30 12.86
N MET A 119 1.49 4.23 13.14
CA MET A 119 1.92 3.14 14.02
C MET A 119 2.73 2.07 13.30
N GLY A 120 2.75 2.12 11.96
CA GLY A 120 3.46 1.17 11.11
C GLY A 120 2.63 -0.05 10.68
N ALA A 121 1.31 -0.03 10.85
CA ALA A 121 0.45 -1.04 10.26
C ALA A 121 0.34 -0.85 8.75
N SER A 122 0.40 -1.94 7.99
CA SER A 122 0.33 -1.98 6.52
C SER A 122 -1.06 -2.37 6.05
N TYR A 123 -1.76 -1.44 5.43
CA TYR A 123 -3.08 -1.66 4.83
C TYR A 123 -2.94 -1.81 3.32
N PHE A 124 -3.55 -2.86 2.77
CA PHE A 124 -3.55 -3.14 1.34
C PHE A 124 -4.90 -2.84 0.73
N TYR A 125 -4.87 -2.25 -0.45
CA TYR A 125 -6.06 -1.90 -1.23
C TYR A 125 -5.88 -2.30 -2.69
N PHE A 126 -6.96 -2.80 -3.30
CA PHE A 126 -7.07 -3.08 -4.72
C PHE A 126 -8.09 -2.14 -5.35
N ASN A 127 -7.66 -1.32 -6.29
CA ASN A 127 -8.52 -0.31 -6.93
C ASN A 127 -9.32 0.51 -5.89
N GLN A 128 -8.65 0.92 -4.79
CA GLN A 128 -9.21 1.65 -3.65
C GLN A 128 -10.12 0.80 -2.72
N GLN A 129 -10.34 -0.47 -3.00
CA GLN A 129 -11.09 -1.38 -2.12
C GLN A 129 -10.14 -2.05 -1.13
N TYR A 130 -10.49 -2.05 0.13
CA TYR A 130 -9.69 -2.69 1.19
C TYR A 130 -9.57 -4.20 0.95
N LEU A 131 -8.34 -4.70 1.02
CA LEU A 131 -8.02 -6.13 0.92
C LEU A 131 -7.67 -6.75 2.26
N GLY A 132 -6.84 -6.08 3.07
CA GLY A 132 -6.35 -6.62 4.32
C GLY A 132 -5.33 -5.73 5.00
N VAL A 133 -4.93 -6.11 6.21
CA VAL A 133 -3.95 -5.41 7.04
C VAL A 133 -2.94 -6.39 7.61
N ILE A 134 -1.68 -5.95 7.71
CA ILE A 134 -0.62 -6.59 8.48
C ILE A 134 -0.17 -5.58 9.54
N ASP A 135 -0.53 -5.85 10.79
CA ASP A 135 -0.19 -5.01 11.94
C ASP A 135 1.17 -5.45 12.50
N ASP A 136 2.21 -5.15 11.71
CA ASP A 136 3.60 -5.45 12.03
C ASP A 136 4.50 -4.34 11.43
N PRO A 137 5.04 -3.43 12.26
CA PRO A 137 5.91 -2.36 11.79
C PRO A 137 7.21 -2.85 11.12
N VAL A 138 7.69 -4.05 11.50
CA VAL A 138 8.88 -4.64 10.85
C VAL A 138 8.54 -5.10 9.44
N PHE A 139 7.36 -5.75 9.27
CA PHE A 139 6.86 -6.09 7.94
C PHE A 139 6.77 -4.85 7.05
N SER A 140 6.16 -3.77 7.54
CA SER A 140 5.96 -2.54 6.77
C SER A 140 7.27 -1.96 6.25
N GLU A 141 8.29 -1.92 7.10
CA GLU A 141 9.62 -1.48 6.73
C GLU A 141 10.24 -2.42 5.69
N GLN A 142 10.25 -3.72 5.93
CA GLN A 142 10.90 -4.68 5.04
C GLN A 142 10.17 -4.82 3.69
N PHE A 143 8.85 -4.67 3.67
CA PHE A 143 8.09 -4.69 2.43
C PHE A 143 8.34 -3.42 1.59
N ALA A 144 8.23 -2.24 2.20
CA ALA A 144 8.49 -0.98 1.51
C ALA A 144 9.97 -0.82 1.11
N ALA A 145 10.90 -1.48 1.83
CA ALA A 145 12.34 -1.47 1.53
C ALA A 145 12.66 -1.97 0.13
N ILE A 146 11.81 -2.81 -0.48
CA ILE A 146 11.94 -3.27 -1.86
C ILE A 146 12.11 -2.08 -2.82
N TRP A 147 11.39 -0.98 -2.58
CA TRP A 147 11.41 0.21 -3.43
C TRP A 147 12.16 1.40 -2.82
N LEU A 148 12.16 1.54 -1.50
CA LEU A 148 12.55 2.78 -0.82
C LEU A 148 13.90 2.72 -0.10
N SER A 149 14.44 1.53 0.18
CA SER A 149 15.72 1.41 0.88
C SER A 149 16.92 1.66 -0.06
N GLU A 150 18.07 1.95 0.53
CA GLU A 150 19.34 2.04 -0.20
C GLU A 150 19.81 0.70 -0.76
N LYS A 151 19.26 -0.41 -0.25
CA LYS A 151 19.54 -1.77 -0.70
C LYS A 151 18.69 -2.19 -1.89
N THR A 152 17.76 -1.36 -2.36
CA THR A 152 16.92 -1.69 -3.53
C THR A 152 17.78 -2.05 -4.73
N THR A 153 17.34 -3.03 -5.50
CA THR A 153 18.00 -3.43 -6.76
C THR A 153 17.84 -2.37 -7.87
N ARG A 154 17.07 -1.29 -7.61
CA ARG A 154 16.69 -0.28 -8.60
C ARG A 154 16.87 1.15 -8.07
N PRO A 155 18.12 1.59 -7.83
CA PRO A 155 18.38 2.90 -7.20
C PRO A 155 17.78 4.08 -8.00
N GLY A 156 17.85 4.09 -9.32
CA GLY A 156 17.25 5.16 -10.14
C GLY A 156 15.73 5.19 -10.08
N PHE A 157 15.06 4.04 -9.87
CA PHE A 157 13.62 3.98 -9.62
C PHE A 157 13.27 4.58 -8.25
N ARG A 158 14.06 4.22 -7.23
CA ARG A 158 13.95 4.79 -5.87
C ARG A 158 14.09 6.30 -5.87
N ASP A 159 15.12 6.82 -6.57
CA ASP A 159 15.40 8.25 -6.59
C ASP A 159 14.22 9.03 -7.18
N LYS A 160 13.61 8.54 -8.26
CA LYS A 160 12.41 9.13 -8.84
C LYS A 160 11.22 9.11 -7.87
N LEU A 161 10.99 7.99 -7.15
CA LEU A 161 9.94 7.90 -6.13
C LEU A 161 10.16 8.91 -5.00
N LEU A 162 11.40 9.17 -4.64
CA LEU A 162 11.78 10.12 -3.59
C LEU A 162 11.85 11.57 -4.09
N GLY A 163 11.52 11.83 -5.37
CA GLY A 163 11.62 13.17 -5.97
C GLY A 163 13.06 13.69 -6.03
N ARG A 164 14.03 12.80 -6.19
CA ARG A 164 15.46 13.10 -6.30
C ARG A 164 15.88 12.85 -7.76
N ASP A 165 15.65 13.81 -8.62
CA ASP A 165 16.12 13.80 -10.01
C ASP A 165 17.54 14.42 -10.13
#